data_ac43b2319edc71b969b68fc027f7bc9a
#
_entry.id   ac43b2319edc71b969b68fc027f7bc9a
#
_cell.length_a   1.000
_cell.length_b   1.000
_cell.length_c   1.000
_cell.angle_alpha   90.00
_cell.angle_beta   90.00
_cell.angle_gamma   90.00
#
_symmetry.space_group_name_H-M   'P 1'
#
loop_
_entity.id
_entity.type
_entity.pdbx_description
1 polymer ?
#
loop_
_entity_poly.entity_id
_entity_poly.type
_entity_poly.pdbx_seq_one_letter_code
_entity_poly.pdbx_strand_id
1 'polypeptide(L)'
;MPSIKSLDNINTSLDLYGHDDVLMNFIKLYESGNFPKVSLVTGEKGIGKFTLVFHLIIYIFSKFYKQPYNLDKKSIDESNLILSKFNSKTFQNFVYFPNENKNKLSIEKVREIKKDLSNSTLDDHPRFVVFDDVELLNNNVVNSLLKMIEEPSNNNYFILVNNKRNKLVETLKSRSIETKIFLNSNQKNSILKKILDNHDIDDNFILNYSYLASPGMFIKYYYILREIGAELDTPFYELTSKLLEKYKKEKEEIYIDCIKFFLEIKYNDNNLFKKRNIISLLKLKNDIFKILHEYKRFNLTNNSVLNILKNSII
;
A
#
# COMPACT_ATOMS: atom_id res chain seq x y z
N MET A 1 11.80 -8.52 17.68
CA MET A 1 10.95 -7.36 17.32
C MET A 1 10.89 -7.26 15.82
N PRO A 2 9.71 -7.21 15.20
CA PRO A 2 9.61 -7.08 13.76
C PRO A 2 10.16 -5.72 13.33
N SER A 3 11.12 -5.70 12.41
CA SER A 3 11.61 -4.48 11.75
C SER A 3 10.64 -4.04 10.67
N ILE A 4 10.73 -2.79 10.15
CA ILE A 4 9.92 -2.35 8.98
C ILE A 4 10.05 -3.35 7.82
N LYS A 5 11.18 -4.04 7.66
CA LYS A 5 11.35 -5.13 6.69
C LYS A 5 10.42 -6.31 6.92
N SER A 6 9.93 -6.54 8.16
CA SER A 6 8.89 -7.54 8.44
C SER A 6 7.48 -7.03 8.14
N LEU A 7 7.31 -5.70 7.89
CA LEU A 7 6.06 -5.11 7.42
C LEU A 7 5.74 -5.44 5.96
N ASP A 8 6.69 -5.92 5.18
CA ASP A 8 6.41 -6.50 3.85
C ASP A 8 5.44 -7.67 3.96
N ASN A 9 5.39 -8.36 5.11
CA ASN A 9 4.42 -9.40 5.41
C ASN A 9 3.00 -8.88 5.64
N ILE A 10 2.79 -7.60 5.95
CA ILE A 10 1.42 -7.03 6.10
C ILE A 10 0.71 -6.99 4.76
N ASN A 11 1.43 -6.82 3.66
CA ASN A 11 0.84 -6.86 2.32
C ASN A 11 0.39 -8.27 1.93
N THR A 12 0.98 -9.30 2.52
CA THR A 12 0.66 -10.72 2.34
C THR A 12 -0.03 -11.32 3.56
N SER A 13 -0.94 -10.56 4.19
CA SER A 13 -1.72 -11.04 5.32
C SER A 13 -2.40 -12.36 5.01
N LEU A 14 -2.35 -13.30 5.95
CA LEU A 14 -3.03 -14.60 5.83
C LEU A 14 -4.55 -14.46 5.89
N ASP A 15 -5.04 -13.38 6.46
CA ASP A 15 -6.46 -13.07 6.56
C ASP A 15 -6.81 -11.86 5.71
N LEU A 16 -7.88 -11.94 4.94
CA LEU A 16 -8.48 -10.81 4.23
C LEU A 16 -9.61 -10.23 5.08
N TYR A 17 -9.43 -9.02 5.53
CA TYR A 17 -10.45 -8.26 6.25
C TYR A 17 -11.18 -7.30 5.34
N GLY A 18 -12.49 -7.47 5.23
CA GLY A 18 -13.32 -6.68 4.31
C GLY A 18 -13.14 -7.11 2.84
N HIS A 19 -13.75 -6.35 1.95
CA HIS A 19 -13.76 -6.62 0.50
C HIS A 19 -14.34 -7.97 0.09
N ASP A 20 -15.18 -8.57 0.94
CA ASP A 20 -15.77 -9.89 0.72
C ASP A 20 -16.51 -9.99 -0.61
N ASP A 21 -17.37 -9.01 -0.89
CA ASP A 21 -18.15 -8.96 -2.13
C ASP A 21 -17.27 -8.82 -3.36
N VAL A 22 -16.19 -8.05 -3.25
CA VAL A 22 -15.25 -7.84 -4.37
C VAL A 22 -14.46 -9.12 -4.64
N LEU A 23 -13.97 -9.79 -3.59
CA LEU A 23 -13.27 -11.09 -3.75
C LEU A 23 -14.20 -12.11 -4.41
N MET A 24 -15.43 -12.27 -3.90
CA MET A 24 -16.39 -13.22 -4.45
C MET A 24 -16.76 -12.92 -5.90
N ASN A 25 -16.88 -11.62 -6.24
CA ASN A 25 -17.12 -11.21 -7.61
C ASN A 25 -15.94 -11.54 -8.53
N PHE A 26 -14.72 -11.29 -8.10
CA PHE A 26 -13.51 -11.63 -8.87
C PHE A 26 -13.39 -13.15 -9.07
N ILE A 27 -13.68 -13.95 -8.04
CA ILE A 27 -13.72 -15.41 -8.13
C ILE A 27 -14.74 -15.86 -9.18
N LYS A 28 -15.98 -15.36 -9.12
CA LYS A 28 -17.04 -15.68 -10.08
C LYS A 28 -16.65 -15.32 -11.51
N LEU A 29 -16.07 -14.13 -11.72
CA LEU A 29 -15.59 -13.71 -13.03
C LEU A 29 -14.50 -14.65 -13.57
N TYR A 30 -13.58 -15.05 -12.70
CA TYR A 30 -12.52 -15.97 -13.08
C TYR A 30 -13.07 -17.37 -13.43
N GLU A 31 -13.92 -17.93 -12.60
CA GLU A 31 -14.52 -19.27 -12.80
C GLU A 31 -15.44 -19.33 -14.03
N SER A 32 -16.08 -18.21 -14.38
CA SER A 32 -16.89 -18.11 -15.62
C SER A 32 -16.06 -17.78 -16.87
N GLY A 33 -14.73 -17.67 -16.77
CA GLY A 33 -13.88 -17.29 -17.90
C GLY A 33 -13.96 -15.82 -18.34
N ASN A 34 -14.67 -14.98 -17.56
CA ASN A 34 -14.90 -13.56 -17.86
C ASN A 34 -13.99 -12.61 -17.08
N PHE A 35 -12.99 -13.11 -16.36
CA PHE A 35 -12.06 -12.25 -15.65
C PHE A 35 -11.24 -11.42 -16.64
N PRO A 36 -11.17 -10.08 -16.47
CA PRO A 36 -10.49 -9.21 -17.41
C PRO A 36 -9.00 -9.55 -17.54
N LYS A 37 -8.49 -9.57 -18.78
CA LYS A 37 -7.06 -9.74 -19.03
C LYS A 37 -6.21 -8.61 -18.44
N VAL A 38 -6.78 -7.42 -18.34
CA VAL A 38 -6.17 -6.25 -17.69
C VAL A 38 -7.17 -5.66 -16.72
N SER A 39 -6.90 -5.83 -15.44
CA SER A 39 -7.71 -5.29 -14.33
C SER A 39 -7.00 -4.12 -13.68
N LEU A 40 -7.73 -3.06 -13.33
CA LEU A 40 -7.25 -1.92 -12.56
C LEU A 40 -7.99 -1.85 -11.23
N VAL A 41 -7.30 -2.08 -10.13
CA VAL A 41 -7.86 -2.02 -8.77
C VAL A 41 -7.49 -0.68 -8.14
N THR A 42 -8.46 0.21 -8.01
CA THR A 42 -8.25 1.60 -7.58
C THR A 42 -8.85 1.87 -6.20
N GLY A 43 -8.10 2.52 -5.32
CA GLY A 43 -8.57 2.91 -3.99
C GLY A 43 -7.49 3.61 -3.17
N GLU A 44 -7.83 4.07 -1.98
CA GLU A 44 -6.89 4.68 -1.04
C GLU A 44 -5.73 3.72 -0.69
N LYS A 45 -4.52 4.24 -0.46
CA LYS A 45 -3.38 3.41 -0.03
C LYS A 45 -3.67 2.77 1.34
N GLY A 46 -3.31 1.49 1.50
CA GLY A 46 -3.45 0.78 2.78
C GLY A 46 -4.84 0.25 3.11
N ILE A 47 -5.80 0.25 2.16
CA ILE A 47 -7.13 -0.36 2.38
C ILE A 47 -7.18 -1.85 2.06
N GLY A 48 -6.05 -2.51 1.76
CA GLY A 48 -6.01 -3.95 1.49
C GLY A 48 -6.17 -4.36 0.02
N LYS A 49 -5.92 -3.45 -0.96
CA LYS A 49 -6.04 -3.79 -2.39
C LYS A 49 -5.13 -4.92 -2.83
N PHE A 50 -3.85 -4.83 -2.48
CA PHE A 50 -2.92 -5.91 -2.81
C PHE A 50 -3.27 -7.20 -2.07
N THR A 51 -3.65 -7.13 -0.79
CA THR A 51 -4.11 -8.29 -0.02
C THR A 51 -5.29 -8.99 -0.71
N LEU A 52 -6.28 -8.22 -1.21
CA LEU A 52 -7.40 -8.75 -1.99
C LEU A 52 -6.93 -9.49 -3.25
N VAL A 53 -6.05 -8.88 -4.02
CA VAL A 53 -5.49 -9.48 -5.25
C VAL A 53 -4.66 -10.72 -4.90
N PHE A 54 -3.89 -10.68 -3.84
CA PHE A 54 -3.11 -11.80 -3.33
C PHE A 54 -4.00 -12.99 -2.97
N HIS A 55 -5.06 -12.75 -2.19
CA HIS A 55 -6.04 -13.78 -1.82
C HIS A 55 -6.74 -14.40 -3.03
N LEU A 56 -7.12 -13.58 -4.03
CA LEU A 56 -7.68 -14.09 -5.28
C LEU A 56 -6.71 -15.05 -5.97
N ILE A 57 -5.45 -14.66 -6.12
CA ILE A 57 -4.44 -15.45 -6.83
C ILE A 57 -4.14 -16.74 -6.06
N ILE A 58 -3.93 -16.64 -4.74
CA ILE A 58 -3.71 -17.84 -3.89
C ILE A 58 -4.91 -18.78 -3.96
N TYR A 59 -6.15 -18.27 -3.91
CA TYR A 59 -7.36 -19.08 -4.05
C TYR A 59 -7.38 -19.85 -5.39
N ILE A 60 -7.12 -19.15 -6.51
CA ILE A 60 -7.11 -19.75 -7.84
C ILE A 60 -6.09 -20.90 -7.90
N PHE A 61 -4.86 -20.66 -7.48
CA PHE A 61 -3.82 -21.69 -7.51
C PHE A 61 -4.02 -22.76 -6.45
N SER A 62 -4.64 -22.45 -5.33
CA SER A 62 -5.03 -23.46 -4.33
C SER A 62 -6.00 -24.48 -4.92
N LYS A 63 -6.90 -24.07 -5.81
CA LYS A 63 -7.76 -25.01 -6.54
C LYS A 63 -6.96 -25.89 -7.50
N PHE A 64 -6.04 -25.32 -8.31
CA PHE A 64 -5.23 -26.10 -9.24
C PHE A 64 -4.33 -27.13 -8.55
N TYR A 65 -3.71 -26.75 -7.44
CA TYR A 65 -2.73 -27.58 -6.73
C TYR A 65 -3.32 -28.28 -5.49
N LYS A 66 -4.65 -28.25 -5.31
CA LYS A 66 -5.38 -28.85 -4.16
C LYS A 66 -4.79 -28.45 -2.82
N GLN A 67 -4.49 -27.16 -2.68
CA GLN A 67 -3.95 -26.57 -1.44
C GLN A 67 -5.08 -26.00 -0.56
N PRO A 68 -4.90 -25.94 0.78
CA PRO A 68 -5.91 -25.41 1.67
C PRO A 68 -6.07 -23.89 1.52
N TYR A 69 -7.30 -23.44 1.30
CA TYR A 69 -7.75 -22.05 1.39
C TYR A 69 -9.15 -22.03 2.00
N ASN A 70 -9.34 -21.28 3.08
CA ASN A 70 -10.65 -21.18 3.71
C ASN A 70 -11.44 -20.01 3.10
N LEU A 71 -12.40 -20.33 2.23
CA LEU A 71 -13.19 -19.30 1.53
C LEU A 71 -14.18 -18.59 2.47
N ASP A 72 -14.71 -19.27 3.49
CA ASP A 72 -15.67 -18.67 4.43
C ASP A 72 -14.98 -17.64 5.33
N LYS A 73 -13.81 -17.96 5.84
CA LYS A 73 -12.98 -17.07 6.66
C LYS A 73 -12.12 -16.11 5.82
N LYS A 74 -11.97 -16.37 4.51
CA LYS A 74 -11.04 -15.70 3.59
C LYS A 74 -9.63 -15.71 4.17
N SER A 75 -9.18 -16.88 4.56
CA SER A 75 -7.87 -17.09 5.15
C SER A 75 -7.05 -18.10 4.38
N ILE A 76 -5.74 -17.83 4.30
CA ILE A 76 -4.72 -18.68 3.71
C ILE A 76 -4.12 -19.51 4.85
N ASP A 77 -4.07 -20.80 4.69
CA ASP A 77 -3.38 -21.66 5.65
C ASP A 77 -1.86 -21.48 5.54
N GLU A 78 -1.16 -21.43 6.66
CA GLU A 78 0.30 -21.28 6.69
C GLU A 78 1.04 -22.41 5.97
N SER A 79 0.46 -23.60 5.94
CA SER A 79 0.99 -24.78 5.23
C SER A 79 0.79 -24.72 3.71
N ASN A 80 0.12 -23.69 3.18
CA ASN A 80 -0.18 -23.57 1.76
C ASN A 80 1.11 -23.46 0.94
N LEU A 81 1.35 -24.43 0.04
CA LEU A 81 2.57 -24.48 -0.78
C LEU A 81 2.69 -23.29 -1.74
N ILE A 82 1.57 -22.69 -2.18
CA ILE A 82 1.61 -21.52 -3.07
C ILE A 82 2.13 -20.31 -2.31
N LEU A 83 1.71 -20.14 -1.07
CA LEU A 83 2.23 -19.12 -0.15
C LEU A 83 3.75 -19.28 0.03
N SER A 84 4.21 -20.49 0.32
CA SER A 84 5.64 -20.78 0.48
C SER A 84 6.45 -20.48 -0.80
N LYS A 85 5.95 -20.89 -1.97
CA LYS A 85 6.58 -20.60 -3.27
C LYS A 85 6.58 -19.10 -3.59
N PHE A 86 5.52 -18.36 -3.24
CA PHE A 86 5.48 -16.91 -3.39
C PHE A 86 6.53 -16.23 -2.53
N ASN A 87 6.60 -16.59 -1.24
CA ASN A 87 7.56 -16.02 -0.29
C ASN A 87 9.02 -16.31 -0.68
N SER A 88 9.30 -17.50 -1.23
CA SER A 88 10.62 -17.89 -1.75
C SER A 88 10.92 -17.32 -3.15
N LYS A 89 9.98 -16.59 -3.77
CA LYS A 89 10.08 -16.06 -5.14
C LYS A 89 10.33 -17.12 -6.22
N THR A 90 9.88 -18.35 -5.97
CA THR A 90 10.02 -19.48 -6.91
C THR A 90 8.77 -19.75 -7.72
N PHE A 91 7.67 -19.02 -7.43
CA PHE A 91 6.40 -19.20 -8.11
C PHE A 91 6.30 -18.36 -9.38
N GLN A 92 6.62 -18.96 -10.53
CA GLN A 92 6.68 -18.27 -11.84
C GLN A 92 5.32 -17.80 -12.36
N ASN A 93 4.22 -18.39 -11.88
CA ASN A 93 2.87 -18.03 -12.32
C ASN A 93 2.30 -16.81 -11.56
N PHE A 94 2.98 -16.32 -10.53
CA PHE A 94 2.62 -15.09 -9.83
C PHE A 94 3.82 -14.16 -9.73
N VAL A 95 3.80 -13.11 -10.53
CA VAL A 95 4.88 -12.12 -10.60
C VAL A 95 4.38 -10.81 -10.00
N TYR A 96 5.05 -10.32 -8.95
CA TYR A 96 4.69 -9.11 -8.25
C TYR A 96 5.77 -8.04 -8.36
N PHE A 97 5.38 -6.85 -8.76
CA PHE A 97 6.24 -5.67 -8.89
C PHE A 97 5.80 -4.58 -7.92
N PRO A 98 6.39 -4.52 -6.72
CA PRO A 98 6.23 -3.37 -5.85
C PRO A 98 6.94 -2.17 -6.46
N ASN A 99 6.28 -1.01 -6.51
CA ASN A 99 6.92 0.23 -6.94
C ASN A 99 7.38 1.04 -5.72
N GLU A 100 8.16 0.40 -4.85
CA GLU A 100 8.78 1.05 -3.71
C GLU A 100 10.05 1.80 -4.11
N ASN A 101 10.40 2.87 -3.38
CA ASN A 101 11.49 3.79 -3.73
C ASN A 101 12.85 3.12 -4.01
N LYS A 102 13.11 1.95 -3.42
CA LYS A 102 14.35 1.18 -3.63
C LYS A 102 14.31 0.27 -4.86
N ASN A 103 13.10 -0.10 -5.32
CA ASN A 103 12.87 -1.04 -6.42
C ASN A 103 12.00 -0.41 -7.52
N LYS A 104 12.33 0.81 -7.92
CA LYS A 104 11.61 1.44 -9.04
C LYS A 104 11.67 0.55 -10.26
N LEU A 105 10.49 0.26 -10.82
CA LEU A 105 10.40 -0.50 -12.04
C LEU A 105 11.13 0.25 -13.17
N SER A 106 12.16 -0.38 -13.73
CA SER A 106 12.92 0.18 -14.84
C SER A 106 12.38 -0.34 -16.19
N ILE A 107 12.73 0.34 -17.28
CA ILE A 107 12.33 -0.09 -18.63
C ILE A 107 12.94 -1.45 -18.96
N GLU A 108 14.18 -1.68 -18.57
CA GLU A 108 14.92 -2.94 -18.76
C GLU A 108 14.17 -4.09 -18.10
N LYS A 109 13.71 -3.87 -16.85
CA LYS A 109 12.92 -4.86 -16.11
C LYS A 109 11.61 -5.19 -16.81
N VAL A 110 10.89 -4.18 -17.35
CA VAL A 110 9.64 -4.42 -18.10
C VAL A 110 9.92 -5.20 -19.41
N ARG A 111 11.05 -4.94 -20.07
CA ARG A 111 11.46 -5.70 -21.28
C ARG A 111 11.82 -7.15 -20.96
N GLU A 112 12.52 -7.41 -19.86
CA GLU A 112 12.79 -8.76 -19.35
C GLU A 112 11.49 -9.51 -19.10
N ILE A 113 10.56 -8.88 -18.37
CA ILE A 113 9.23 -9.44 -18.11
C ILE A 113 8.52 -9.81 -19.42
N LYS A 114 8.50 -8.89 -20.40
CA LYS A 114 7.88 -9.16 -21.69
C LYS A 114 8.46 -10.39 -22.37
N LYS A 115 9.79 -10.57 -22.31
CA LYS A 115 10.46 -11.74 -22.86
C LYS A 115 10.07 -13.01 -22.10
N ASP A 116 10.01 -12.96 -20.77
CA ASP A 116 9.61 -14.11 -19.93
C ASP A 116 8.15 -14.49 -20.15
N LEU A 117 7.27 -13.50 -20.36
CA LEU A 117 5.83 -13.71 -20.60
C LEU A 117 5.55 -14.26 -22.01
N SER A 118 6.48 -14.09 -22.97
CA SER A 118 6.33 -14.68 -24.31
C SER A 118 6.63 -16.18 -24.33
N ASN A 119 7.32 -16.70 -23.30
CA ASN A 119 7.54 -18.13 -23.13
C ASN A 119 6.28 -18.76 -22.51
N SER A 120 5.86 -19.92 -23.04
CA SER A 120 4.77 -20.69 -22.47
C SER A 120 5.08 -21.07 -21.01
N THR A 121 4.05 -21.07 -20.18
CA THR A 121 4.15 -21.67 -18.84
C THR A 121 4.31 -23.19 -18.99
N LEU A 122 5.14 -23.80 -18.14
CA LEU A 122 5.39 -25.25 -18.18
C LEU A 122 4.12 -26.08 -18.01
N ASP A 123 3.08 -25.51 -17.38
CA ASP A 123 1.89 -26.24 -16.90
C ASP A 123 0.57 -25.79 -17.53
N ASP A 124 0.54 -24.97 -18.58
CA ASP A 124 -0.68 -24.35 -19.15
C ASP A 124 -1.56 -23.56 -18.15
N HIS A 125 -1.05 -23.35 -16.92
CA HIS A 125 -1.75 -22.58 -15.90
C HIS A 125 -1.69 -21.07 -16.18
N PRO A 126 -2.66 -20.29 -15.68
CA PRO A 126 -2.65 -18.85 -15.83
C PRO A 126 -1.43 -18.23 -15.15
N ARG A 127 -0.98 -17.09 -15.67
CA ARG A 127 0.06 -16.27 -15.05
C ARG A 127 -0.53 -14.93 -14.67
N PHE A 128 -0.38 -14.55 -13.41
CA PHE A 128 -0.80 -13.25 -12.90
C PHE A 128 0.42 -12.33 -12.72
N VAL A 129 0.36 -11.16 -13.34
CA VAL A 129 1.39 -10.12 -13.23
C VAL A 129 0.78 -8.92 -12.55
N VAL A 130 1.25 -8.61 -11.35
CA VAL A 130 0.71 -7.55 -10.51
C VAL A 130 1.70 -6.39 -10.44
N PHE A 131 1.26 -5.20 -10.83
CA PHE A 131 1.99 -3.95 -10.70
C PHE A 131 1.33 -3.08 -9.63
N ASP A 132 2.07 -2.78 -8.57
CA ASP A 132 1.59 -1.89 -7.50
C ASP A 132 2.06 -0.45 -7.72
N ASP A 133 1.35 0.52 -7.12
CA ASP A 133 1.61 1.96 -7.24
C ASP A 133 1.80 2.41 -8.72
N VAL A 134 0.94 1.92 -9.63
CA VAL A 134 1.09 2.18 -11.08
C VAL A 134 1.03 3.68 -11.43
N GLU A 135 0.42 4.49 -10.60
CA GLU A 135 0.37 5.95 -10.75
C GLU A 135 1.71 6.64 -10.49
N LEU A 136 2.70 5.93 -9.97
CA LEU A 136 4.06 6.42 -9.74
C LEU A 136 5.05 6.04 -10.84
N LEU A 137 4.61 5.25 -11.83
CA LEU A 137 5.44 4.84 -12.96
C LEU A 137 5.78 6.04 -13.84
N ASN A 138 7.02 6.11 -14.31
CA ASN A 138 7.41 7.14 -15.26
C ASN A 138 6.86 6.82 -16.67
N ASN A 139 6.78 7.82 -17.54
CA ASN A 139 6.19 7.70 -18.87
C ASN A 139 6.83 6.61 -19.73
N ASN A 140 8.13 6.40 -19.62
CA ASN A 140 8.83 5.38 -20.42
C ASN A 140 8.45 3.97 -19.99
N VAL A 141 8.32 3.73 -18.69
CA VAL A 141 7.85 2.45 -18.13
C VAL A 141 6.37 2.24 -18.49
N VAL A 142 5.54 3.28 -18.37
CA VAL A 142 4.13 3.22 -18.80
C VAL A 142 4.01 2.82 -20.26
N ASN A 143 4.77 3.44 -21.18
CA ASN A 143 4.74 3.11 -22.59
C ASN A 143 5.20 1.66 -22.88
N SER A 144 6.15 1.16 -22.11
CA SER A 144 6.59 -0.25 -22.21
C SER A 144 5.52 -1.21 -21.69
N LEU A 145 4.84 -0.84 -20.60
CA LEU A 145 3.74 -1.60 -20.02
C LEU A 145 2.53 -1.63 -20.98
N LEU A 146 2.17 -0.49 -21.59
CA LEU A 146 1.08 -0.41 -22.56
C LEU A 146 1.26 -1.42 -23.70
N LYS A 147 2.46 -1.52 -24.27
CA LYS A 147 2.77 -2.50 -25.33
C LYS A 147 2.61 -3.96 -24.88
N MET A 148 2.66 -4.22 -23.59
CA MET A 148 2.51 -5.56 -23.03
C MET A 148 1.05 -5.90 -22.74
N ILE A 149 0.26 -4.89 -22.32
CA ILE A 149 -1.15 -5.09 -21.97
C ILE A 149 -2.11 -4.91 -23.15
N GLU A 150 -1.68 -4.34 -24.29
CA GLU A 150 -2.50 -4.19 -25.50
C GLU A 150 -2.84 -5.54 -26.11
N GLU A 151 -1.88 -6.48 -26.16
CA GLU A 151 -2.05 -7.82 -26.73
C GLU A 151 -1.57 -8.88 -25.72
N PRO A 152 -2.32 -9.10 -24.63
CA PRO A 152 -1.94 -10.10 -23.64
C PRO A 152 -2.12 -11.51 -24.22
N SER A 153 -1.12 -12.38 -24.04
CA SER A 153 -1.28 -13.79 -24.40
C SER A 153 -2.42 -14.43 -23.59
N ASN A 154 -3.00 -15.51 -24.13
CA ASN A 154 -4.24 -16.10 -23.58
C ASN A 154 -4.17 -16.47 -22.09
N ASN A 155 -2.99 -16.84 -21.58
CA ASN A 155 -2.83 -17.28 -20.20
C ASN A 155 -2.30 -16.18 -19.24
N ASN A 156 -2.01 -14.96 -19.74
CA ASN A 156 -1.52 -13.87 -18.92
C ASN A 156 -2.65 -12.93 -18.47
N TYR A 157 -2.67 -12.62 -17.17
CA TYR A 157 -3.57 -11.66 -16.55
C TYR A 157 -2.75 -10.57 -15.88
N PHE A 158 -3.05 -9.32 -16.20
CA PHE A 158 -2.38 -8.15 -15.64
C PHE A 158 -3.29 -7.47 -14.62
N ILE A 159 -2.79 -7.25 -13.41
CA ILE A 159 -3.53 -6.54 -12.36
C ILE A 159 -2.72 -5.30 -11.96
N LEU A 160 -3.31 -4.14 -12.24
CA LEU A 160 -2.74 -2.84 -11.94
C LEU A 160 -3.36 -2.33 -10.62
N VAL A 161 -2.54 -2.01 -9.63
CA VAL A 161 -3.00 -1.45 -8.35
C VAL A 161 -2.68 0.03 -8.31
N ASN A 162 -3.73 0.86 -8.22
CA ASN A 162 -3.64 2.31 -8.15
C ASN A 162 -3.99 2.77 -6.72
N ASN A 163 -3.02 3.38 -6.03
CA ASN A 163 -3.13 3.86 -4.67
C ASN A 163 -3.53 5.34 -4.59
N LYS A 164 -3.88 5.97 -5.71
CA LYS A 164 -4.33 7.37 -5.82
C LYS A 164 -3.34 8.40 -5.25
N ARG A 165 -2.06 8.10 -5.25
CA ARG A 165 -1.02 9.04 -4.79
C ARG A 165 -0.78 10.15 -5.81
N ASN A 166 -0.89 9.82 -7.09
CA ASN A 166 -0.80 10.73 -8.21
C ASN A 166 -1.96 10.48 -9.19
N LYS A 167 -2.13 11.38 -10.16
CA LYS A 167 -3.08 11.17 -11.25
C LYS A 167 -2.59 10.02 -12.14
N LEU A 168 -3.43 8.99 -12.29
CA LEU A 168 -3.13 7.88 -13.19
C LEU A 168 -3.18 8.35 -14.65
N VAL A 169 -2.27 7.83 -15.47
CA VAL A 169 -2.23 8.11 -16.91
C VAL A 169 -3.46 7.50 -17.58
N GLU A 170 -4.20 8.30 -18.35
CA GLU A 170 -5.47 7.93 -18.98
C GLU A 170 -5.32 6.73 -19.94
N THR A 171 -4.16 6.58 -20.58
CA THR A 171 -3.89 5.46 -21.49
C THR A 171 -3.84 4.09 -20.78
N LEU A 172 -3.44 4.01 -19.52
CA LEU A 172 -3.55 2.79 -18.71
C LEU A 172 -5.00 2.52 -18.35
N LYS A 173 -5.74 3.57 -17.97
CA LYS A 173 -7.13 3.47 -17.59
C LYS A 173 -8.02 3.00 -18.75
N SER A 174 -7.80 3.50 -19.96
CA SER A 174 -8.60 3.13 -21.14
C SER A 174 -8.38 1.68 -21.59
N ARG A 175 -7.30 1.03 -21.17
CA ARG A 175 -6.95 -0.36 -21.52
C ARG A 175 -7.18 -1.37 -20.40
N SER A 176 -7.81 -0.94 -19.32
CA SER A 176 -8.06 -1.78 -18.16
C SER A 176 -9.52 -1.69 -17.70
N ILE A 177 -10.04 -2.74 -17.11
CA ILE A 177 -11.34 -2.72 -16.45
C ILE A 177 -11.14 -2.29 -14.99
N GLU A 178 -11.66 -1.10 -14.65
CA GLU A 178 -11.48 -0.51 -13.33
C GLU A 178 -12.48 -1.05 -12.32
N THR A 179 -11.99 -1.57 -11.21
CA THR A 179 -12.74 -1.87 -9.98
C THR A 179 -12.32 -0.88 -8.90
N LYS A 180 -13.27 -0.05 -8.47
CA LYS A 180 -13.03 0.92 -7.38
C LYS A 180 -13.32 0.28 -6.05
N ILE A 181 -12.34 0.34 -5.15
CA ILE A 181 -12.44 -0.18 -3.79
C ILE A 181 -12.44 0.99 -2.81
N PHE A 182 -13.33 0.96 -1.86
CA PHE A 182 -13.42 1.93 -0.77
C PHE A 182 -13.87 1.25 0.51
N LEU A 183 -13.52 1.84 1.63
CA LEU A 183 -13.98 1.46 2.95
C LEU A 183 -14.62 2.68 3.61
N ASN A 184 -15.82 2.53 4.14
CA ASN A 184 -16.41 3.56 5.00
C ASN A 184 -15.77 3.55 6.39
N SER A 185 -16.05 4.56 7.21
CA SER A 185 -15.42 4.72 8.54
C SER A 185 -15.68 3.52 9.44
N ASN A 186 -16.89 2.95 9.43
CA ASN A 186 -17.22 1.79 10.26
C ASN A 186 -16.43 0.55 9.83
N GLN A 187 -16.27 0.34 8.52
CA GLN A 187 -15.46 -0.75 7.98
C GLN A 187 -13.98 -0.57 8.32
N LYS A 188 -13.43 0.65 8.17
CA LYS A 188 -12.05 0.96 8.55
C LYS A 188 -11.79 0.63 10.03
N ASN A 189 -12.69 1.07 10.92
CA ASN A 189 -12.58 0.82 12.36
C ASN A 189 -12.68 -0.68 12.70
N SER A 190 -13.64 -1.38 12.11
CA SER A 190 -13.79 -2.83 12.32
C SER A 190 -12.57 -3.62 11.85
N ILE A 191 -12.02 -3.27 10.68
CA ILE A 191 -10.82 -3.92 10.14
C ILE A 191 -9.61 -3.61 11.02
N LEU A 192 -9.43 -2.34 11.39
CA LEU A 192 -8.31 -1.93 12.24
C LEU A 192 -8.36 -2.68 13.58
N LYS A 193 -9.52 -2.75 14.23
CA LYS A 193 -9.68 -3.50 15.49
C LYS A 193 -9.25 -4.96 15.35
N LYS A 194 -9.71 -5.67 14.31
CA LYS A 194 -9.30 -7.06 14.06
C LYS A 194 -7.78 -7.20 13.86
N ILE A 195 -7.16 -6.25 13.16
CA ILE A 195 -5.70 -6.30 12.95
C ILE A 195 -4.98 -6.06 14.27
N LEU A 196 -5.43 -5.11 15.11
CA LEU A 196 -4.83 -4.82 16.42
C LEU A 196 -4.95 -6.03 17.36
N ASP A 197 -6.14 -6.65 17.43
CA ASP A 197 -6.38 -7.86 18.22
C ASP A 197 -5.42 -8.99 17.82
N ASN A 198 -5.20 -9.18 16.51
CA ASN A 198 -4.29 -10.23 16.00
C ASN A 198 -2.81 -9.95 16.25
N HIS A 199 -2.45 -8.71 16.53
CA HIS A 199 -1.05 -8.30 16.79
C HIS A 199 -0.77 -8.00 18.26
N ASP A 200 -1.73 -8.29 19.17
CA ASP A 200 -1.64 -7.98 20.60
C ASP A 200 -1.27 -6.51 20.88
N ILE A 201 -1.86 -5.58 20.11
CA ILE A 201 -1.64 -4.15 20.25
C ILE A 201 -2.78 -3.56 21.08
N ASP A 202 -2.45 -2.98 22.24
CA ASP A 202 -3.41 -2.21 23.05
C ASP A 202 -3.88 -0.96 22.28
N ASP A 203 -5.19 -0.83 22.13
CA ASP A 203 -5.79 -0.02 21.07
C ASP A 203 -6.61 1.19 21.55
N ASN A 204 -6.83 1.35 22.86
CA ASN A 204 -7.79 2.34 23.35
C ASN A 204 -7.51 3.78 22.88
N PHE A 205 -6.25 4.14 22.68
CA PHE A 205 -5.87 5.45 22.14
C PHE A 205 -5.90 5.49 20.61
N ILE A 206 -5.52 4.38 19.98
CA ILE A 206 -5.34 4.25 18.54
C ILE A 206 -6.67 4.41 17.79
N LEU A 207 -7.75 3.83 18.32
CA LEU A 207 -9.08 3.86 17.71
C LEU A 207 -9.65 5.29 17.62
N ASN A 208 -9.26 6.20 18.49
CA ASN A 208 -9.70 7.59 18.47
C ASN A 208 -9.22 8.35 17.23
N TYR A 209 -8.14 7.89 16.57
CA TYR A 209 -7.55 8.53 15.39
C TYR A 209 -7.62 7.67 14.13
N SER A 210 -8.32 6.54 14.20
CA SER A 210 -8.45 5.57 13.09
C SER A 210 -9.04 6.15 11.79
N TYR A 211 -9.80 7.24 11.89
CA TYR A 211 -10.37 7.93 10.75
C TYR A 211 -9.35 8.74 9.93
N LEU A 212 -8.17 9.04 10.50
CA LEU A 212 -7.13 9.86 9.84
C LEU A 212 -6.29 9.08 8.83
N ALA A 213 -6.30 7.76 8.90
CA ALA A 213 -5.54 6.91 7.98
C ALA A 213 -6.32 5.63 7.63
N SER A 214 -5.93 4.99 6.54
CA SER A 214 -6.42 3.65 6.24
C SER A 214 -5.84 2.61 7.22
N PRO A 215 -6.51 1.46 7.44
CA PRO A 215 -6.06 0.47 8.42
C PRO A 215 -4.60 0.02 8.24
N GLY A 216 -4.20 -0.31 7.00
CA GLY A 216 -2.83 -0.73 6.72
C GLY A 216 -1.79 0.38 6.88
N MET A 217 -2.13 1.65 6.58
CA MET A 217 -1.22 2.77 6.83
C MET A 217 -1.10 3.05 8.32
N PHE A 218 -2.20 2.94 9.07
CA PHE A 218 -2.20 3.13 10.51
C PHE A 218 -1.25 2.15 11.22
N ILE A 219 -1.33 0.88 10.89
CA ILE A 219 -0.44 -0.16 11.42
C ILE A 219 1.03 0.12 11.05
N LYS A 220 1.30 0.54 9.81
CA LYS A 220 2.65 0.93 9.39
C LYS A 220 3.19 2.09 10.24
N TYR A 221 2.38 3.11 10.51
CA TYR A 221 2.80 4.24 11.36
C TYR A 221 3.05 3.80 12.80
N TYR A 222 2.24 2.91 13.35
CA TYR A 222 2.45 2.35 14.69
C TYR A 222 3.82 1.64 14.80
N TYR A 223 4.17 0.79 13.84
CA TYR A 223 5.47 0.11 13.86
C TYR A 223 6.64 1.07 13.64
N ILE A 224 6.48 2.10 12.80
CA ILE A 224 7.48 3.17 12.62
C ILE A 224 7.75 3.86 13.96
N LEU A 225 6.72 4.22 14.73
CA LEU A 225 6.90 4.81 16.05
C LEU A 225 7.72 3.93 16.97
N ARG A 226 7.35 2.66 17.07
CA ARG A 226 8.08 1.71 17.91
C ARG A 226 9.54 1.58 17.50
N GLU A 227 9.83 1.57 16.21
CA GLU A 227 11.20 1.48 15.69
C GLU A 227 12.06 2.69 16.05
N ILE A 228 11.47 3.90 16.03
CA ILE A 228 12.19 5.13 16.40
C ILE A 228 12.17 5.40 17.92
N GLY A 229 11.60 4.50 18.73
CA GLY A 229 11.46 4.68 20.17
C GLY A 229 10.64 5.93 20.51
N ALA A 230 9.50 6.11 19.81
CA ALA A 230 8.57 7.20 20.06
C ALA A 230 7.17 6.63 20.36
N GLU A 231 6.40 7.40 21.12
CA GLU A 231 5.00 7.13 21.43
C GLU A 231 4.12 8.23 20.86
N LEU A 232 2.80 8.03 20.91
CA LEU A 232 1.85 8.99 20.34
C LEU A 232 1.83 10.34 21.06
N ASP A 233 2.19 10.37 22.32
CA ASP A 233 2.32 11.57 23.14
C ASP A 233 3.68 12.28 22.98
N THR A 234 4.66 11.62 22.35
CA THR A 234 5.98 12.22 22.07
C THR A 234 5.79 13.62 21.44
N PRO A 235 6.53 14.64 21.94
CA PRO A 235 6.46 15.99 21.38
C PRO A 235 6.66 15.99 19.87
N PHE A 236 5.78 16.70 19.13
CA PHE A 236 5.78 16.68 17.66
C PHE A 236 7.14 17.05 17.06
N TYR A 237 7.87 17.97 17.68
CA TYR A 237 9.21 18.37 17.25
C TYR A 237 10.21 17.21 17.32
N GLU A 238 10.25 16.50 18.43
CA GLU A 238 11.15 15.36 18.65
C GLU A 238 10.82 14.22 17.69
N LEU A 239 9.54 13.89 17.55
CA LEU A 239 9.05 12.88 16.63
C LEU A 239 9.43 13.22 15.17
N THR A 240 9.21 14.48 14.76
CA THR A 240 9.56 14.94 13.42
C THR A 240 11.06 14.86 13.19
N SER A 241 11.90 15.20 14.17
CA SER A 241 13.36 15.08 14.06
C SER A 241 13.79 13.65 13.77
N LYS A 242 13.28 12.69 14.57
CA LYS A 242 13.59 11.27 14.39
C LYS A 242 13.14 10.73 13.02
N LEU A 243 11.94 11.13 12.58
CA LEU A 243 11.41 10.72 11.27
C LEU A 243 12.18 11.32 10.09
N LEU A 244 12.61 12.59 10.18
CA LEU A 244 13.45 13.21 9.16
C LEU A 244 14.84 12.56 9.08
N GLU A 245 15.42 12.15 10.20
CA GLU A 245 16.67 11.39 10.21
C GLU A 245 16.52 10.04 9.52
N LYS A 246 15.43 9.32 9.79
CA LYS A 246 15.09 8.07 9.10
C LYS A 246 14.91 8.29 7.60
N TYR A 247 14.11 9.30 7.22
CA TYR A 247 13.92 9.65 5.81
C TYR A 247 15.25 9.96 5.10
N LYS A 248 16.16 10.67 5.76
CA LYS A 248 17.47 11.01 5.18
C LYS A 248 18.31 9.77 4.89
N LYS A 249 18.24 8.75 5.77
CA LYS A 249 18.99 7.49 5.64
C LYS A 249 18.36 6.56 4.59
N GLU A 250 17.05 6.43 4.62
CA GLU A 250 16.34 5.39 3.86
C GLU A 250 15.63 5.90 2.60
N LYS A 251 15.36 7.21 2.54
CA LYS A 251 14.65 7.89 1.44
C LYS A 251 13.23 7.34 1.17
N GLU A 252 12.59 6.74 2.18
CA GLU A 252 11.25 6.21 2.07
C GLU A 252 10.19 7.26 2.41
N GLU A 253 9.23 7.46 1.50
CA GLU A 253 8.20 8.49 1.64
C GLU A 253 7.27 8.27 2.83
N ILE A 254 7.19 7.04 3.32
CA ILE A 254 6.34 6.68 4.45
C ILE A 254 6.68 7.49 5.72
N TYR A 255 7.94 7.88 5.92
CA TYR A 255 8.33 8.71 7.06
C TYR A 255 7.77 10.12 6.97
N ILE A 256 7.70 10.69 5.76
CA ILE A 256 7.06 12.01 5.53
C ILE A 256 5.54 11.90 5.71
N ASP A 257 4.93 10.82 5.22
CA ASP A 257 3.50 10.57 5.40
C ASP A 257 3.17 10.35 6.89
N CYS A 258 4.05 9.71 7.65
CA CYS A 258 3.96 9.55 9.10
C CYS A 258 4.00 10.91 9.82
N ILE A 259 4.89 11.84 9.44
CA ILE A 259 4.92 13.22 9.99
C ILE A 259 3.59 13.92 9.74
N LYS A 260 3.05 13.83 8.52
CA LYS A 260 1.74 14.43 8.19
C LYS A 260 0.61 13.85 9.02
N PHE A 261 0.60 12.53 9.22
CA PHE A 261 -0.40 11.84 10.04
C PHE A 261 -0.36 12.33 11.49
N PHE A 262 0.83 12.44 12.09
CA PHE A 262 0.96 12.97 13.46
C PHE A 262 0.61 14.44 13.57
N LEU A 263 0.88 15.22 12.54
CA LEU A 263 0.42 16.60 12.47
C LEU A 263 -1.12 16.65 12.55
N GLU A 264 -1.83 15.79 11.81
CA GLU A 264 -3.29 15.71 11.88
C GLU A 264 -3.77 15.33 13.29
N ILE A 265 -3.14 14.38 13.95
CA ILE A 265 -3.45 14.01 15.34
C ILE A 265 -3.32 15.24 16.24
N LYS A 266 -2.18 15.94 16.19
CA LYS A 266 -1.92 17.12 17.03
C LYS A 266 -2.89 18.29 16.73
N TYR A 267 -3.36 18.42 15.48
CA TYR A 267 -4.38 19.41 15.12
C TYR A 267 -5.77 19.07 15.67
N ASN A 268 -6.12 17.79 15.72
CA ASN A 268 -7.40 17.33 16.24
C ASN A 268 -7.41 17.26 17.77
N ASP A 269 -6.24 17.23 18.40
CA ASP A 269 -6.12 17.28 19.86
C ASP A 269 -6.35 18.73 20.34
N ASN A 270 -7.60 18.97 20.78
CA ASN A 270 -8.11 20.29 21.20
C ASN A 270 -7.26 21.02 22.25
N ASN A 271 -6.29 20.34 22.89
CA ASN A 271 -5.48 20.91 23.98
C ASN A 271 -4.34 21.81 23.48
N LEU A 272 -3.78 21.56 22.30
CA LEU A 272 -2.63 22.32 21.79
C LEU A 272 -3.03 23.64 21.10
N PHE A 273 -4.26 23.75 20.62
CA PHE A 273 -4.66 24.85 19.76
C PHE A 273 -5.89 25.66 20.25
N LYS A 274 -6.35 25.43 21.46
CA LYS A 274 -7.53 26.11 22.05
C LYS A 274 -7.52 27.65 22.00
N LYS A 275 -6.36 28.26 21.71
CA LYS A 275 -6.18 29.71 21.66
C LYS A 275 -6.04 30.29 20.25
N ARG A 276 -6.02 29.47 19.20
CA ARG A 276 -5.81 29.95 17.81
C ARG A 276 -7.10 29.88 16.99
N ASN A 277 -7.31 30.86 16.12
CA ASN A 277 -8.41 30.87 15.17
C ASN A 277 -8.23 29.74 14.14
N ILE A 278 -9.32 29.07 13.74
CA ILE A 278 -9.34 27.97 12.76
C ILE A 278 -8.60 28.35 11.47
N ILE A 279 -8.76 29.58 10.98
CA ILE A 279 -8.10 30.07 9.77
C ILE A 279 -6.56 30.07 9.92
N SER A 280 -6.05 30.51 11.08
CA SER A 280 -4.61 30.51 11.36
C SER A 280 -4.04 29.11 11.49
N LEU A 281 -4.83 28.18 12.00
CA LEU A 281 -4.46 26.77 12.09
C LEU A 281 -4.38 26.12 10.73
N LEU A 282 -5.38 26.31 9.86
CA LEU A 282 -5.37 25.79 8.49
C LEU A 282 -4.19 26.35 7.68
N LYS A 283 -3.88 27.64 7.85
CA LYS A 283 -2.71 28.24 7.21
C LYS A 283 -1.43 27.56 7.67
N LEU A 284 -1.25 27.39 8.97
CA LEU A 284 -0.08 26.74 9.55
C LEU A 284 0.10 25.30 9.03
N LYS A 285 -0.99 24.53 8.99
CA LYS A 285 -0.98 23.16 8.43
C LYS A 285 -0.51 23.15 6.99
N ASN A 286 -1.05 24.06 6.15
CA ASN A 286 -0.67 24.17 4.75
C ASN A 286 0.80 24.59 4.60
N ASP A 287 1.29 25.49 5.42
CA ASP A 287 2.70 25.93 5.43
C ASP A 287 3.63 24.75 5.78
N ILE A 288 3.26 23.93 6.78
CA ILE A 288 4.04 22.72 7.15
C ILE A 288 4.04 21.71 6.00
N PHE A 289 2.91 21.45 5.37
CA PHE A 289 2.84 20.53 4.22
C PHE A 289 3.70 21.04 3.06
N LYS A 290 3.69 22.33 2.79
CA LYS A 290 4.54 22.96 1.78
C LYS A 290 6.02 22.77 2.10
N ILE A 291 6.44 23.00 3.34
CA ILE A 291 7.82 22.81 3.79
C ILE A 291 8.26 21.36 3.63
N LEU A 292 7.42 20.38 4.00
CA LEU A 292 7.73 18.98 3.82
C LEU A 292 7.84 18.58 2.33
N HIS A 293 7.04 19.20 1.48
CA HIS A 293 7.15 19.02 0.03
C HIS A 293 8.44 19.63 -0.53
N GLU A 294 8.80 20.86 -0.11
CA GLU A 294 10.03 21.53 -0.49
C GLU A 294 11.27 20.78 0.04
N TYR A 295 11.21 20.23 1.24
CA TYR A 295 12.24 19.38 1.80
C TYR A 295 12.59 18.20 0.87
N LYS A 296 11.57 17.52 0.35
CA LYS A 296 11.75 16.43 -0.64
C LYS A 296 12.34 16.95 -1.95
N ARG A 297 11.78 18.05 -2.48
CA ARG A 297 12.10 18.56 -3.82
C ARG A 297 13.50 19.17 -3.89
N PHE A 298 13.89 19.93 -2.87
CA PHE A 298 15.13 20.71 -2.86
C PHE A 298 16.21 20.12 -1.93
N ASN A 299 15.94 18.94 -1.34
CA ASN A 299 16.86 18.26 -0.43
C ASN A 299 17.37 19.18 0.71
N LEU A 300 16.46 19.94 1.33
CA LEU A 300 16.75 20.86 2.42
C LEU A 300 17.42 20.13 3.60
N THR A 301 18.05 20.88 4.51
CA THR A 301 18.61 20.29 5.72
C THR A 301 17.52 20.02 6.76
N ASN A 302 17.69 18.99 7.59
CA ASN A 302 16.75 18.68 8.68
C ASN A 302 16.58 19.90 9.61
N ASN A 303 17.69 20.59 9.93
CA ASN A 303 17.68 21.76 10.80
C ASN A 303 16.85 22.91 10.22
N SER A 304 16.87 23.13 8.91
CA SER A 304 16.05 24.16 8.27
C SER A 304 14.56 23.86 8.46
N VAL A 305 14.15 22.60 8.24
CA VAL A 305 12.75 22.20 8.43
C VAL A 305 12.35 22.29 9.91
N LEU A 306 13.18 21.78 10.81
CA LEU A 306 12.91 21.78 12.25
C LEU A 306 12.82 23.19 12.83
N ASN A 307 13.67 24.14 12.40
CA ASN A 307 13.59 25.53 12.82
C ASN A 307 12.28 26.19 12.39
N ILE A 308 11.83 25.93 11.16
CA ILE A 308 10.55 26.48 10.69
C ILE A 308 9.40 25.87 11.49
N LEU A 309 9.42 24.55 11.72
CA LEU A 309 8.41 23.88 12.54
C LEU A 309 8.39 24.41 13.98
N LYS A 310 9.54 24.62 14.60
CA LYS A 310 9.64 25.17 15.93
C LYS A 310 9.00 26.56 16.03
N ASN A 311 9.30 27.43 15.06
CA ASN A 311 8.75 28.79 15.01
C ASN A 311 7.26 28.83 14.64
N SER A 312 6.73 27.76 14.05
CA SER A 312 5.35 27.69 13.60
C SER A 312 4.43 27.06 14.67
N ILE A 313 4.96 26.22 15.56
CA ILE A 313 4.17 25.44 16.55
C ILE A 313 4.23 26.08 17.94
N ILE A 314 5.26 26.85 18.25
CA ILE A 314 5.37 27.65 19.49
C ILE A 314 4.71 29.01 19.30
#